data_38eaba112a99f854f4b98a7652eb8ff6
#
_entry.id   38eaba112a99f854f4b98a7652eb8ff6
#
_cell.length_a   1.000
_cell.length_b   1.000
_cell.length_c   1.000
_cell.angle_alpha   90.00
_cell.angle_beta   90.00
_cell.angle_gamma   90.00
#
_symmetry.space_group_name_H-M   'P 1'
#
loop_
_entity.id
_entity.type
_entity.pdbx_description
1 polymer ?
#
loop_
_entity_poly.entity_id
_entity_poly.type
_entity_poly.pdbx_seq_one_letter_code
_entity_poly.pdbx_strand_id
1 'polypeptide(L)'
;MSIKDYMFKLLNDLDYHGFILQYYEAYSTSSCYIKLDYGISNSIRIADHKGKDKYPYRFNLMIGLDKSYENNGRYYYSIDDYNKMILDIKKFKDEQLDKYGFSYYEYMLKNKKEGKNKKGFWSKAKNYNDKF
;
A
#
# COMPACT_ATOMS: atom_id res chain seq x y z
N MET A 1 1.79 1.53 -20.85
CA MET A 1 2.65 1.39 -19.66
C MET A 1 2.53 -0.01 -19.12
N SER A 2 3.63 -0.59 -18.67
CA SER A 2 3.61 -1.88 -17.96
C SER A 2 3.09 -1.72 -16.53
N ILE A 3 2.76 -2.83 -15.89
CA ILE A 3 2.38 -2.84 -14.47
C ILE A 3 3.50 -2.28 -13.60
N LYS A 4 4.75 -2.59 -13.95
CA LYS A 4 5.92 -2.06 -13.26
C LYS A 4 5.99 -0.52 -13.37
N ASP A 5 5.69 0.04 -14.53
CA ASP A 5 5.64 1.48 -14.74
C ASP A 5 4.55 2.14 -13.87
N TYR A 6 3.37 1.53 -13.80
CA TYR A 6 2.29 1.98 -12.92
C TYR A 6 2.70 1.92 -11.45
N MET A 7 3.40 0.86 -11.06
CA MET A 7 3.89 0.72 -9.69
C MET A 7 4.87 1.85 -9.32
N PHE A 8 5.85 2.12 -10.16
CA PHE A 8 6.84 3.16 -9.88
C PHE A 8 6.23 4.57 -9.91
N LYS A 9 5.27 4.81 -10.78
CA LYS A 9 4.50 6.07 -10.76
C LYS A 9 3.79 6.23 -9.42
N LEU A 10 3.10 5.19 -8.96
CA LEU A 10 2.36 5.21 -7.71
C LEU A 10 3.30 5.37 -6.50
N LEU A 11 4.43 4.68 -6.49
CA LEU A 11 5.45 4.85 -5.45
C LEU A 11 5.93 6.30 -5.37
N ASN A 12 6.22 6.91 -6.51
CA ASN A 12 6.70 8.29 -6.55
C ASN A 12 5.65 9.27 -6.03
N ASP A 13 4.38 9.09 -6.44
CA ASP A 13 3.28 9.95 -6.00
C ASP A 13 3.00 9.78 -4.50
N LEU A 14 3.04 8.56 -3.98
CA LEU A 14 2.83 8.30 -2.56
C LEU A 14 4.00 8.78 -1.70
N ASP A 15 5.23 8.72 -2.22
CA ASP A 15 6.40 9.31 -1.57
C ASP A 15 6.22 10.82 -1.39
N TYR A 16 5.73 11.49 -2.42
CA TYR A 16 5.40 12.92 -2.35
C TYR A 16 4.39 13.22 -1.24
N HIS A 17 3.43 12.33 -1.01
CA HIS A 17 2.43 12.48 0.05
C HIS A 17 2.90 12.02 1.44
N GLY A 18 4.17 11.69 1.60
CA GLY A 18 4.76 11.39 2.90
C GLY A 18 4.61 9.96 3.40
N PHE A 19 4.33 9.00 2.52
CA PHE A 19 4.30 7.59 2.89
C PHE A 19 5.69 6.97 2.88
N ILE A 20 5.96 6.09 3.83
CA ILE A 20 7.11 5.18 3.79
C ILE A 20 6.68 3.93 3.04
N LEU A 21 7.46 3.52 2.05
CA LEU A 21 7.02 2.57 1.04
C LEU A 21 7.99 1.39 0.90
N GLN A 22 7.42 0.18 0.92
CA GLN A 22 8.07 -1.03 0.46
C GLN A 22 7.27 -1.57 -0.72
N TYR A 23 7.93 -2.27 -1.63
CA TYR A 23 7.28 -2.86 -2.79
C TYR A 23 7.77 -4.26 -3.06
N TYR A 24 6.92 -5.04 -3.72
CA TYR A 24 7.20 -6.41 -4.10
C TYR A 24 6.62 -6.68 -5.48
N GLU A 25 7.43 -7.28 -6.34
CA GLU A 25 7.01 -7.76 -7.66
C GLU A 25 6.78 -9.26 -7.56
N ALA A 26 5.54 -9.71 -7.85
CA ALA A 26 5.21 -11.13 -7.77
C ALA A 26 6.04 -11.91 -8.79
N TYR A 27 6.56 -13.06 -8.36
CA TYR A 27 7.44 -13.88 -9.17
C TYR A 27 6.72 -14.61 -10.32
N SER A 28 5.49 -15.08 -10.05
CA SER A 28 4.74 -15.92 -10.98
C SER A 28 3.67 -15.20 -11.79
N THR A 29 3.44 -13.91 -11.52
CA THR A 29 2.44 -13.08 -12.21
C THR A 29 3.01 -11.69 -12.45
N SER A 30 2.30 -10.86 -13.25
CA SER A 30 2.66 -9.45 -13.42
C SER A 30 2.24 -8.57 -12.26
N SER A 31 1.61 -9.13 -11.22
CA SER A 31 1.13 -8.35 -10.08
C SER A 31 2.26 -7.73 -9.27
N CYS A 32 2.04 -6.50 -8.83
CA CYS A 32 2.94 -5.77 -7.95
C CYS A 32 2.19 -5.36 -6.69
N TYR A 33 2.93 -5.18 -5.60
CA TYR A 33 2.36 -4.85 -4.30
C TYR A 33 3.16 -3.71 -3.67
N ILE A 34 2.44 -2.79 -3.02
CA ILE A 34 3.05 -1.70 -2.26
C ILE A 34 2.52 -1.76 -0.83
N LYS A 35 3.42 -1.70 0.15
CA LYS A 35 3.07 -1.61 1.56
C LYS A 35 3.26 -0.17 2.03
N LEU A 36 2.26 0.38 2.71
CA LEU A 36 2.20 1.77 3.15
C LEU A 36 2.50 1.86 4.65
N ASP A 37 3.54 2.62 5.00
CA ASP A 37 3.93 2.85 6.40
C ASP A 37 4.07 1.55 7.20
N TYR A 38 4.79 0.58 6.65
CA TYR A 38 4.98 -0.75 7.24
C TYR A 38 3.67 -1.48 7.52
N GLY A 39 2.64 -1.21 6.70
CA GLY A 39 1.33 -1.85 6.79
C GLY A 39 0.31 -1.12 7.67
N ILE A 40 0.69 -0.07 8.37
CA ILE A 40 -0.24 0.70 9.21
C ILE A 40 -1.28 1.41 8.33
N SER A 41 -0.87 1.94 7.19
CA SER A 41 -1.78 2.48 6.17
C SER A 41 -2.10 1.47 5.07
N ASN A 42 -1.90 0.18 5.36
CA ASN A 42 -2.29 -0.96 4.52
C ASN A 42 -1.44 -1.17 3.28
N SER A 43 -2.03 -1.72 2.24
CA SER A 43 -1.29 -2.11 1.03
C SER A 43 -2.13 -1.91 -0.23
N ILE A 44 -1.43 -1.85 -1.36
CA ILE A 44 -2.04 -1.73 -2.68
C ILE A 44 -1.51 -2.88 -3.55
N ARG A 45 -2.41 -3.51 -4.31
CA ARG A 45 -2.04 -4.44 -5.37
C ARG A 45 -2.26 -3.77 -6.71
N ILE A 46 -1.35 -3.98 -7.65
CA ILE A 46 -1.47 -3.54 -9.04
C ILE A 46 -1.38 -4.78 -9.93
N ALA A 47 -2.39 -5.01 -10.78
CA ALA A 47 -2.45 -6.19 -11.64
C ALA A 47 -3.22 -5.88 -12.92
N ASP A 48 -2.81 -6.49 -14.04
CA ASP A 48 -3.45 -6.31 -15.34
C ASP A 48 -3.88 -7.61 -16.00
N HIS A 49 -3.72 -8.75 -15.32
CA HIS A 49 -4.12 -10.03 -15.89
C HIS A 49 -5.63 -10.13 -16.04
N LYS A 50 -6.09 -11.14 -16.78
CA LYS A 50 -7.50 -11.36 -17.08
C LYS A 50 -8.38 -11.22 -15.85
N GLY A 51 -9.41 -10.38 -15.96
CA GLY A 51 -10.32 -10.08 -14.87
C GLY A 51 -9.88 -8.91 -13.98
N LYS A 52 -8.66 -8.38 -14.17
CA LYS A 52 -8.12 -7.24 -13.40
C LYS A 52 -7.79 -6.03 -14.27
N ASP A 53 -7.79 -6.18 -15.58
CA ASP A 53 -7.41 -5.14 -16.53
C ASP A 53 -8.30 -3.88 -16.46
N LYS A 54 -9.56 -4.02 -16.09
CA LYS A 54 -10.50 -2.89 -15.93
C LYS A 54 -10.25 -2.10 -14.66
N TYR A 55 -9.87 -2.79 -13.57
CA TYR A 55 -9.58 -2.19 -12.27
C TYR A 55 -8.22 -2.70 -11.79
N PRO A 56 -7.12 -2.14 -12.31
CA PRO A 56 -5.79 -2.66 -11.99
C PRO A 56 -5.36 -2.39 -10.56
N TYR A 57 -5.95 -1.40 -9.89
CA TYR A 57 -5.58 -1.03 -8.53
C TYR A 57 -6.57 -1.58 -7.50
N ARG A 58 -6.05 -2.19 -6.45
CA ARG A 58 -6.82 -2.61 -5.29
C ARG A 58 -6.16 -2.09 -4.02
N PHE A 59 -6.81 -1.12 -3.37
CA PHE A 59 -6.39 -0.66 -2.05
C PHE A 59 -6.99 -1.60 -1.00
N ASN A 60 -6.13 -2.23 -0.20
CA ASN A 60 -6.51 -3.26 0.75
C ASN A 60 -6.37 -2.75 2.17
N LEU A 61 -7.50 -2.56 2.87
CA LEU A 61 -7.57 -2.11 4.26
C LEU A 61 -7.63 -3.26 5.27
N MET A 62 -7.49 -4.51 4.83
CA MET A 62 -7.56 -5.67 5.73
C MET A 62 -6.39 -5.75 6.70
N ILE A 63 -5.34 -4.99 6.46
CA ILE A 63 -4.16 -4.88 7.32
C ILE A 63 -4.11 -3.44 7.81
N GLY A 64 -4.05 -3.22 9.10
CA GLY A 64 -3.98 -1.86 9.65
C GLY A 64 -4.45 -1.83 11.09
N LEU A 65 -4.58 -0.64 11.65
CA LEU A 65 -4.96 -0.45 13.05
C LEU A 65 -6.46 -0.61 13.29
N ASP A 66 -7.25 -0.20 12.32
CA ASP A 66 -8.72 -0.28 12.38
C ASP A 66 -9.19 -1.34 11.38
N LYS A 67 -9.91 -2.35 11.87
CA LYS A 67 -10.35 -3.49 11.08
C LYS A 67 -11.84 -3.50 10.76
N SER A 68 -12.56 -2.43 11.08
CA SER A 68 -13.98 -2.31 10.73
C SER A 68 -14.14 -1.63 9.38
N TYR A 69 -14.16 -2.42 8.31
CA TYR A 69 -14.17 -1.90 6.95
C TYR A 69 -15.39 -2.35 6.15
N GLU A 70 -15.89 -1.45 5.30
CA GLU A 70 -16.84 -1.80 4.25
C GLU A 70 -16.15 -2.57 3.12
N ASN A 71 -16.92 -3.19 2.23
CA ASN A 71 -16.42 -3.92 1.05
C ASN A 71 -15.33 -4.95 1.38
N ASN A 72 -15.39 -5.56 2.55
CA ASN A 72 -14.37 -6.49 3.04
C ASN A 72 -12.96 -5.88 3.08
N GLY A 73 -12.87 -4.54 3.19
CA GLY A 73 -11.61 -3.82 3.23
C GLY A 73 -10.90 -3.75 1.88
N ARG A 74 -11.60 -3.95 0.78
CA ARG A 74 -11.00 -3.92 -0.57
C ARG A 74 -11.69 -2.87 -1.42
N TYR A 75 -10.92 -1.92 -1.95
CA TYR A 75 -11.39 -0.85 -2.81
C TYR A 75 -10.67 -0.91 -4.14
N TYR A 76 -11.44 -0.98 -5.23
CA TYR A 76 -10.93 -1.15 -6.59
C TYR A 76 -11.01 0.14 -7.36
N TYR A 77 -9.95 0.46 -8.12
CA TYR A 77 -9.87 1.68 -8.90
C TYR A 77 -9.42 1.38 -10.33
N SER A 78 -10.04 2.05 -11.29
CA SER A 78 -9.60 2.05 -12.68
C SER A 78 -8.43 3.02 -12.85
N ILE A 79 -7.82 3.01 -14.05
CA ILE A 79 -6.77 3.97 -14.39
C ILE A 79 -7.31 5.41 -14.35
N ASP A 80 -8.55 5.60 -14.79
CA ASP A 80 -9.19 6.92 -14.78
C ASP A 80 -9.44 7.46 -13.37
N ASP A 81 -9.56 6.56 -12.38
CA ASP A 81 -9.78 6.90 -10.97
C ASP A 81 -8.49 7.04 -10.17
N TYR A 82 -7.33 7.09 -10.83
CA TYR A 82 -6.03 7.13 -10.16
C TYR A 82 -5.92 8.28 -9.16
N ASN A 83 -6.30 9.50 -9.54
CA ASN A 83 -6.22 10.65 -8.63
C ASN A 83 -7.17 10.51 -7.44
N LYS A 84 -8.36 9.98 -7.68
CA LYS A 84 -9.30 9.67 -6.60
C LYS A 84 -8.72 8.66 -5.62
N MET A 85 -8.06 7.63 -6.14
CA MET A 85 -7.37 6.62 -5.31
C MET A 85 -6.33 7.27 -4.40
N ILE A 86 -5.47 8.13 -4.95
CA ILE A 86 -4.44 8.81 -4.16
C ILE A 86 -5.07 9.63 -3.04
N LEU A 87 -6.15 10.37 -3.34
CA LEU A 87 -6.85 11.19 -2.35
C LEU A 87 -7.49 10.31 -1.25
N ASP A 88 -8.09 9.19 -1.62
CA ASP A 88 -8.70 8.26 -0.66
C ASP A 88 -7.65 7.65 0.27
N ILE A 89 -6.51 7.24 -0.27
CA ILE A 89 -5.40 6.67 0.50
C ILE A 89 -4.84 7.70 1.49
N LYS A 90 -4.62 8.94 1.02
CA LYS A 90 -4.14 10.02 1.87
C LYS A 90 -5.15 10.36 2.96
N LYS A 91 -6.42 10.43 2.62
CA LYS A 91 -7.50 10.69 3.58
C LYS A 91 -7.53 9.61 4.67
N PHE A 92 -7.39 8.35 4.29
CA PHE A 92 -7.33 7.25 5.25
C PHE A 92 -6.16 7.43 6.22
N LYS A 93 -4.96 7.76 5.71
CA LYS A 93 -3.80 8.03 6.57
C LYS A 93 -4.06 9.19 7.51
N ASP A 94 -4.60 10.30 7.02
CA ASP A 94 -4.90 11.48 7.83
C ASP A 94 -5.90 11.14 8.94
N GLU A 95 -6.91 10.35 8.66
CA GLU A 95 -7.88 9.87 9.65
C GLU A 95 -7.20 9.01 10.72
N GLN A 96 -6.26 8.14 10.31
CA GLN A 96 -5.50 7.33 11.25
C GLN A 96 -4.59 8.18 12.14
N LEU A 97 -3.95 9.20 11.57
CA LEU A 97 -3.12 10.15 12.32
C LEU A 97 -3.95 10.94 13.33
N ASP A 98 -5.14 11.39 12.95
CA ASP A 98 -6.06 12.08 13.84
C ASP A 98 -6.51 11.18 14.99
N LYS A 99 -6.80 9.93 14.70
CA LYS A 99 -7.30 8.97 15.68
C LYS A 99 -6.24 8.49 16.65
N TYR A 100 -5.04 8.19 16.16
CA TYR A 100 -3.97 7.56 16.95
C TYR A 100 -2.84 8.52 17.34
N GLY A 101 -2.74 9.68 16.69
CA GLY A 101 -1.71 10.65 16.99
C GLY A 101 -0.30 10.05 16.90
N PHE A 102 0.52 10.32 17.89
CA PHE A 102 1.90 9.84 17.96
C PHE A 102 2.00 8.31 17.95
N SER A 103 0.99 7.62 18.46
CA SER A 103 0.97 6.15 18.45
C SER A 103 1.01 5.55 17.07
N TYR A 104 0.56 6.28 16.04
CA TYR A 104 0.69 5.84 14.63
C TYR A 104 2.16 5.53 14.29
N TYR A 105 3.06 6.41 14.66
CA TYR A 105 4.49 6.24 14.40
C TYR A 105 5.12 5.13 15.25
N GLU A 106 4.67 4.97 16.50
CA GLU A 106 5.12 3.88 17.36
C GLU A 106 4.72 2.52 16.77
N TYR A 107 3.48 2.39 16.29
CA TYR A 107 3.02 1.17 15.62
C TYR A 107 3.79 0.92 14.31
N MET A 108 4.08 1.96 13.55
CA MET A 108 4.87 1.86 12.33
C MET A 108 6.26 1.29 12.61
N LEU A 109 6.95 1.84 13.62
CA LEU A 109 8.28 1.37 14.01
C LEU A 109 8.26 -0.06 14.54
N LYS A 110 7.23 -0.42 15.31
CA LYS A 110 7.03 -1.78 15.78
C LYS A 110 6.87 -2.76 14.60
N ASN A 111 6.04 -2.41 13.63
CA ASN A 111 5.85 -3.23 12.43
C ASN A 111 7.13 -3.36 11.61
N LYS A 112 7.92 -2.29 11.50
CA LYS A 112 9.22 -2.34 10.85
C LYS A 112 10.13 -3.36 11.52
N LYS A 113 10.22 -3.33 12.84
CA LYS A 113 11.06 -4.24 13.61
C LYS A 113 10.61 -5.70 13.49
N GLU A 114 9.31 -5.95 13.61
CA GLU A 114 8.72 -7.29 13.51
C GLU A 114 8.78 -7.83 12.09
N GLY A 115 8.65 -6.96 11.09
CA GLY A 115 8.65 -7.33 9.68
C GLY A 115 9.94 -8.02 9.23
N LYS A 116 11.07 -7.71 9.87
CA LYS A 116 12.35 -8.37 9.57
C LYS A 116 12.35 -9.87 9.86
N ASN A 117 11.44 -10.33 10.71
CA ASN A 117 11.35 -11.72 11.13
C ASN A 117 10.17 -12.46 10.50
N LYS A 118 9.35 -11.80 9.69
CA LYS A 118 8.19 -12.41 9.06
C LYS A 118 8.62 -13.22 7.84
N LYS A 119 8.00 -14.40 7.70
CA LYS A 119 8.11 -15.23 6.51
C LYS A 119 7.00 -14.82 5.52
N GLY A 120 7.20 -15.11 4.25
CA GLY A 120 6.23 -14.82 3.19
C GLY A 120 6.75 -13.79 2.19
N PHE A 121 5.89 -13.38 1.25
CA PHE A 121 6.35 -12.51 0.16
C PHE A 121 6.82 -11.13 0.65
N TRP A 122 6.25 -10.61 1.74
CA TRP A 122 6.70 -9.32 2.30
C TRP A 122 8.11 -9.36 2.88
N SER A 123 8.64 -10.54 3.21
CA SER A 123 10.04 -10.68 3.63
C SER A 123 11.03 -10.36 2.51
N LYS A 124 10.57 -10.44 1.25
CA LYS A 124 11.35 -10.16 0.04
C LYS A 124 11.07 -8.76 -0.52
N ALA A 125 10.23 -7.97 0.14
CA ALA A 125 9.90 -6.63 -0.30
C ALA A 125 11.12 -5.73 -0.25
N LYS A 126 11.26 -4.89 -1.27
CA LYS A 126 12.31 -3.89 -1.36
C LYS A 126 11.87 -2.60 -0.71
N ASN A 127 12.80 -1.92 -0.09
CA ASN A 127 12.57 -0.60 0.46
C ASN A 127 12.70 0.46 -0.64
N TYR A 128 11.71 1.35 -0.74
CA TYR A 128 11.72 2.43 -1.72
C TYR A 128 12.33 3.71 -1.16
N ASN A 129 11.90 4.14 0.02
CA ASN A 129 12.25 5.47 0.53
C ASN A 129 12.52 5.52 2.05
N ASP A 130 12.57 4.40 2.74
CA ASP A 130 12.83 4.37 4.18
C ASP A 130 14.31 4.69 4.44
N LYS A 131 14.56 5.75 5.20
CA LYS A 131 15.91 6.22 5.56
C LYS A 131 16.23 5.99 7.03
N PHE A 132 15.36 5.31 7.75
CA PHE A 132 15.58 5.00 9.17
C PHE A 132 16.46 3.78 9.38
#